data_cf5b0a8cc457110eafa695e5b89f12e3
#
_entry.id   cf5b0a8cc457110eafa695e5b89f12e3
#
_cell.length_a   1.000
_cell.length_b   1.000
_cell.length_c   1.000
_cell.angle_alpha   90.00
_cell.angle_beta   90.00
_cell.angle_gamma   90.00
#
_symmetry.space_group_name_H-M   'P 1'
#
loop_
_entity.id
_entity.type
_entity.pdbx_description
1 polymer ?
#
loop_
_entity_poly.entity_id
_entity_poly.type
_entity_poly.pdbx_seq_one_letter_code
_entity_poly.pdbx_strand_id
1 'polypeptide(L)'
;NLIEKKDKFDPKGTTWYKPKSAPQYTNRNGIYLYFGEQGGKLLPLRFRIQYYADDWLFTKKVQFSIDEMAYEFYPLDTERDHGSGKIWEWFDESVTGSDRELIYALSNAENAKMKFIGSQYYDIRNITQQQTLDIKRVVELYNAMGGTY
;
A
#
# COMPACT_ATOMS: atom_id res chain seq x y z
N ASN A 1 -3.31 3.38 -16.48
CA ASN A 1 -3.77 2.37 -15.51
C ASN A 1 -4.05 2.90 -14.11
N LEU A 2 -4.16 4.21 -13.97
CA LEU A 2 -4.59 4.84 -12.73
C LEU A 2 -6.05 5.27 -12.86
N ILE A 3 -6.77 5.19 -11.74
CA ILE A 3 -8.12 5.74 -11.63
C ILE A 3 -7.99 7.11 -10.99
N GLU A 4 -8.55 8.11 -11.66
CA GLU A 4 -8.77 9.43 -11.09
C GLU A 4 -10.23 9.51 -10.67
N LYS A 5 -10.48 9.75 -9.38
CA LYS A 5 -11.85 9.81 -8.86
C LYS A 5 -12.02 11.00 -7.92
N LYS A 6 -12.91 11.92 -8.29
CA LYS A 6 -13.29 13.03 -7.42
C LYS A 6 -14.34 12.57 -6.42
N ASP A 7 -14.11 12.84 -5.14
CA ASP A 7 -15.08 12.60 -4.09
C ASP A 7 -16.11 13.73 -4.09
N LYS A 8 -17.31 13.45 -4.58
CA LYS A 8 -18.40 14.42 -4.69
C LYS A 8 -18.97 14.85 -3.34
N PHE A 9 -18.75 14.06 -2.31
CA PHE A 9 -19.28 14.30 -0.98
C PHE A 9 -18.27 14.97 -0.03
N ASP A 10 -17.03 15.14 -0.47
CA ASP A 10 -16.02 15.85 0.27
C ASP A 10 -16.15 17.35 0.01
N PRO A 11 -16.45 18.18 1.04
CA PRO A 11 -16.53 19.63 0.86
C PRO A 11 -15.24 20.26 0.32
N LYS A 12 -14.10 19.61 0.55
CA LYS A 12 -12.80 20.06 0.04
C LYS A 12 -12.56 19.63 -1.41
N GLY A 13 -13.43 18.78 -1.96
CA GLY A 13 -13.35 18.33 -3.35
C GLY A 13 -12.10 17.50 -3.66
N THR A 14 -11.76 16.55 -2.79
CA THR A 14 -10.58 15.71 -2.99
C THR A 14 -10.72 14.84 -4.24
N THR A 15 -9.69 14.86 -5.08
CA THR A 15 -9.53 13.92 -6.18
C THR A 15 -8.51 12.88 -5.78
N TRP A 16 -8.90 11.61 -5.89
CA TRP A 16 -8.04 10.48 -5.53
C TRP A 16 -7.46 9.82 -6.78
N TYR A 17 -6.18 9.49 -6.72
CA TYR A 17 -5.44 8.81 -7.78
C TYR A 17 -4.94 7.48 -7.23
N LYS A 18 -5.41 6.37 -7.80
CA LYS A 18 -5.00 5.04 -7.37
C LYS A 18 -4.96 4.06 -8.54
N PRO A 19 -4.22 2.93 -8.44
CA PRO A 19 -4.17 1.94 -9.50
C PRO A 19 -5.54 1.31 -9.74
N LYS A 20 -5.84 0.99 -11.00
CA LYS A 20 -7.05 0.24 -11.33
C LYS A 20 -7.07 -1.15 -10.68
N SER A 21 -5.89 -1.75 -10.49
CA SER A 21 -5.72 -3.04 -9.86
C SER A 21 -5.88 -3.02 -8.34
N ALA A 22 -5.96 -1.83 -7.72
CA ALA A 22 -6.13 -1.72 -6.28
C ALA A 22 -7.43 -2.37 -5.84
N PRO A 23 -7.42 -3.19 -4.77
CA PRO A 23 -8.64 -3.77 -4.24
C PRO A 23 -9.64 -2.70 -3.85
N GLN A 24 -10.89 -2.90 -4.24
CA GLN A 24 -11.98 -1.98 -3.86
C GLN A 24 -12.33 -2.11 -2.38
N TYR A 25 -12.20 -3.33 -1.83
CA TYR A 25 -12.58 -3.64 -0.46
C TYR A 25 -11.38 -4.15 0.35
N THR A 26 -11.46 -4.01 1.68
CA THR A 26 -10.39 -4.42 2.59
C THR A 26 -10.24 -5.94 2.73
N ASN A 27 -11.30 -6.69 2.42
CA ASN A 27 -11.29 -8.16 2.49
C ASN A 27 -10.66 -8.80 1.24
N ARG A 28 -9.51 -8.29 0.84
CA ARG A 28 -8.68 -8.79 -0.29
C ARG A 28 -7.23 -8.60 0.07
N ASN A 29 -6.36 -9.40 -0.55
CA ASN A 29 -4.93 -9.16 -0.49
C ASN A 29 -4.56 -8.00 -1.41
N GLY A 30 -3.60 -7.18 -1.01
CA GLY A 30 -3.16 -6.09 -1.85
C GLY A 30 -2.01 -5.31 -1.25
N ILE A 31 -1.28 -4.64 -2.13
CA ILE A 31 -0.25 -3.67 -1.78
C ILE A 31 -0.26 -2.60 -2.87
N TYR A 32 -0.41 -1.33 -2.48
CA TYR A 32 -0.40 -0.24 -3.44
C TYR A 32 -0.16 1.12 -2.79
N LEU A 33 0.21 2.07 -3.62
CA LEU A 33 0.31 3.48 -3.27
C LEU A 33 -0.86 4.23 -3.90
N TYR A 34 -1.26 5.31 -3.26
CA TYR A 34 -2.24 6.23 -3.79
C TYR A 34 -2.09 7.61 -3.14
N PHE A 35 -2.72 8.61 -3.69
CA PHE A 35 -2.70 9.95 -3.11
C PHE A 35 -3.91 10.75 -3.53
N GLY A 36 -4.14 11.85 -2.81
CA GLY A 36 -5.21 12.78 -3.10
C GLY A 36 -4.69 14.16 -3.47
N GLU A 37 -5.58 14.96 -4.07
CA GLU A 37 -5.36 16.36 -4.38
C GLU A 37 -6.59 17.15 -3.95
N GLN A 38 -6.35 18.30 -3.30
CA GLN A 38 -7.40 19.21 -2.87
C GLN A 38 -7.05 20.63 -3.34
N GLY A 39 -7.89 21.21 -4.21
CA GLY A 39 -7.70 22.59 -4.65
C GLY A 39 -6.31 22.87 -5.23
N GLY A 40 -5.76 21.94 -5.98
CA GLY A 40 -4.43 22.07 -6.57
C GLY A 40 -3.28 21.71 -5.63
N LYS A 41 -3.58 21.31 -4.39
CA LYS A 41 -2.57 20.93 -3.40
C LYS A 41 -2.53 19.42 -3.24
N LEU A 42 -1.35 18.83 -3.37
CA LEU A 42 -1.17 17.40 -3.14
C LEU A 42 -1.20 17.07 -1.65
N LEU A 43 -1.94 16.00 -1.32
CA LEU A 43 -1.89 15.38 -0.01
C LEU A 43 -0.71 14.41 0.04
N PRO A 44 -0.30 13.95 1.24
CA PRO A 44 0.81 12.99 1.33
C PRO A 44 0.54 11.72 0.54
N LEU A 45 1.60 11.17 -0.06
CA LEU A 45 1.56 9.85 -0.66
C LEU A 45 1.23 8.82 0.41
N ARG A 46 0.33 7.89 0.11
CA ARG A 46 -0.13 6.89 1.07
C ARG A 46 0.26 5.49 0.64
N PHE A 47 0.58 4.68 1.64
CA PHE A 47 0.96 3.27 1.46
C PHE A 47 -0.09 2.39 2.12
N ARG A 48 -0.66 1.48 1.32
CA ARG A 48 -1.70 0.57 1.81
C ARG A 48 -1.31 -0.87 1.55
N ILE A 49 -1.42 -1.70 2.59
CA ILE A 49 -1.19 -3.14 2.51
C ILE A 49 -2.37 -3.84 3.14
N GLN A 50 -2.87 -4.89 2.47
CA GLN A 50 -4.03 -5.67 2.90
C GLN A 50 -3.67 -7.15 2.94
N TYR A 51 -4.02 -7.79 4.05
CA TYR A 51 -3.82 -9.21 4.30
C TYR A 51 -5.16 -9.89 4.52
N TYR A 52 -5.47 -10.89 3.70
CA TYR A 52 -6.72 -11.64 3.76
C TYR A 52 -6.41 -13.13 3.88
N ALA A 53 -6.98 -13.80 4.90
CA ALA A 53 -6.62 -15.18 5.23
C ALA A 53 -7.71 -15.88 6.03
N ASP A 54 -7.46 -17.16 6.38
CA ASP A 54 -8.36 -17.95 7.21
C ASP A 54 -8.18 -17.63 8.70
N ASP A 55 -6.96 -17.35 9.14
CA ASP A 55 -6.62 -17.17 10.54
C ASP A 55 -5.94 -15.84 10.82
N TRP A 56 -6.22 -15.29 12.01
CA TRP A 56 -5.59 -14.06 12.49
C TRP A 56 -4.08 -14.19 12.57
N LEU A 57 -3.39 -13.17 12.14
CA LEU A 57 -1.94 -13.06 12.28
C LEU A 57 -1.56 -12.05 13.36
N PHE A 58 -2.36 -11.02 13.55
CA PHE A 58 -2.07 -9.87 14.41
C PHE A 58 -0.74 -9.24 14.00
N THR A 59 -0.68 -8.79 12.76
CA THR A 59 0.52 -8.30 12.12
C THR A 59 1.13 -7.14 12.89
N LYS A 60 2.43 -7.27 13.20
CA LYS A 60 3.23 -6.25 13.89
C LYS A 60 4.15 -5.51 12.96
N LYS A 61 4.68 -6.21 11.96
CA LYS A 61 5.56 -5.63 10.95
C LYS A 61 5.51 -6.43 9.67
N VAL A 62 5.96 -5.82 8.59
CA VAL A 62 6.13 -6.50 7.31
C VAL A 62 7.59 -6.41 6.91
N GLN A 63 8.19 -7.56 6.63
CA GLN A 63 9.53 -7.63 6.06
C GLN A 63 9.41 -7.82 4.56
N PHE A 64 10.31 -7.22 3.82
CA PHE A 64 10.34 -7.33 2.36
C PHE A 64 11.66 -7.92 1.91
N SER A 65 11.59 -8.81 0.94
CA SER A 65 12.74 -9.25 0.16
C SER A 65 12.55 -8.75 -1.26
N ILE A 66 13.35 -7.79 -1.67
CA ILE A 66 13.22 -7.13 -2.97
C ILE A 66 14.57 -7.24 -3.67
N ASP A 67 14.61 -8.03 -4.75
CA ASP A 67 15.85 -8.28 -5.49
C ASP A 67 17.02 -8.64 -4.57
N GLU A 68 16.73 -9.56 -3.62
CA GLU A 68 17.66 -10.10 -2.62
C GLU A 68 18.07 -9.12 -1.51
N MET A 69 17.49 -7.92 -1.49
CA MET A 69 17.72 -6.96 -0.41
C MET A 69 16.56 -6.98 0.57
N ALA A 70 16.86 -6.85 1.86
CA ALA A 70 15.87 -6.90 2.93
C ALA A 70 15.47 -5.49 3.39
N TYR A 71 14.15 -5.30 3.59
CA TYR A 71 13.58 -4.06 4.10
C TYR A 71 12.53 -4.40 5.14
N GLU A 72 12.23 -3.44 6.02
CA GLU A 72 11.18 -3.59 7.02
C GLU A 72 10.24 -2.40 7.03
N PHE A 73 8.96 -2.66 7.31
CA PHE A 73 7.95 -1.64 7.50
C PHE A 73 7.20 -1.92 8.81
N TYR A 74 7.12 -0.90 9.65
CA TYR A 74 6.45 -0.97 10.94
C TYR A 74 5.19 -0.12 10.88
N PRO A 75 3.99 -0.73 10.73
CA PRO A 75 2.76 0.04 10.71
C PRO A 75 2.51 0.72 12.05
N LEU A 76 2.03 1.96 12.00
CA LEU A 76 1.64 2.71 13.19
C LEU A 76 0.36 2.16 13.80
N ASP A 77 -0.56 1.74 12.93
CA ASP A 77 -1.84 1.18 13.33
C ASP A 77 -2.27 0.11 12.34
N THR A 78 -2.81 -1.00 12.85
CA THR A 78 -3.32 -2.09 12.02
C THR A 78 -4.80 -2.26 12.30
N GLU A 79 -5.62 -2.09 11.26
CA GLU A 79 -7.05 -2.33 11.33
C GLU A 79 -7.34 -3.81 11.09
N ARG A 80 -8.42 -4.31 11.68
CA ARG A 80 -8.80 -5.72 11.56
C ARG A 80 -10.31 -5.88 11.47
N ASP A 81 -10.75 -6.87 10.69
CA ASP A 81 -12.15 -7.24 10.62
C ASP A 81 -12.27 -8.70 10.19
N HIS A 82 -13.47 -9.24 10.24
CA HIS A 82 -13.72 -10.64 9.88
C HIS A 82 -15.14 -10.83 9.34
N GLY A 83 -15.32 -11.91 8.60
CA GLY A 83 -16.62 -12.29 8.07
C GLY A 83 -16.53 -13.56 7.25
N SER A 84 -17.60 -14.37 7.24
CA SER A 84 -17.72 -15.60 6.44
C SER A 84 -16.56 -16.58 6.61
N GLY A 85 -16.05 -16.72 7.84
CA GLY A 85 -14.96 -17.63 8.15
C GLY A 85 -13.58 -17.12 7.75
N LYS A 86 -13.48 -15.88 7.36
CA LYS A 86 -12.23 -15.23 6.95
C LYS A 86 -11.90 -14.06 7.84
N ILE A 87 -10.64 -13.66 7.82
CA ILE A 87 -10.16 -12.46 8.51
C ILE A 87 -9.41 -11.58 7.52
N TRP A 88 -9.33 -10.29 7.82
CA TRP A 88 -8.45 -9.39 7.11
C TRP A 88 -7.87 -8.35 8.04
N GLU A 89 -6.61 -8.02 7.76
CA GLU A 89 -5.85 -7.00 8.47
C GLU A 89 -5.28 -6.06 7.42
N TRP A 90 -5.30 -4.76 7.70
CA TRP A 90 -4.75 -3.81 6.74
C TRP A 90 -4.20 -2.58 7.46
N PHE A 91 -3.32 -1.89 6.78
CA PHE A 91 -2.85 -0.59 7.20
C PHE A 91 -2.76 0.34 6.01
N ASP A 92 -3.01 1.60 6.29
CA ASP A 92 -3.08 2.67 5.30
C ASP A 92 -2.47 3.91 5.96
N GLU A 93 -1.26 4.26 5.56
CA GLU A 93 -0.47 5.28 6.24
C GLU A 93 0.21 6.20 5.24
N SER A 94 0.48 7.44 5.69
CA SER A 94 1.28 8.37 4.91
C SER A 94 2.71 7.86 4.79
N VAL A 95 3.27 7.93 3.58
CA VAL A 95 4.68 7.64 3.34
C VAL A 95 5.52 8.73 3.97
N THR A 96 6.56 8.32 4.69
CA THR A 96 7.51 9.25 5.31
C THR A 96 8.89 9.08 4.68
N GLY A 97 9.82 9.98 5.03
CA GLY A 97 11.19 9.89 4.53
C GLY A 97 11.89 8.57 4.90
N SER A 98 11.50 7.94 6.02
CA SER A 98 12.04 6.64 6.43
C SER A 98 11.59 5.50 5.52
N ASP A 99 10.52 5.68 4.75
CA ASP A 99 9.99 4.67 3.82
C ASP A 99 10.57 4.81 2.42
N ARG A 100 11.34 5.85 2.17
CA ARG A 100 11.80 6.20 0.80
C ARG A 100 12.55 5.07 0.12
N GLU A 101 13.48 4.43 0.83
CA GLU A 101 14.27 3.34 0.26
C GLU A 101 13.40 2.14 -0.11
N LEU A 102 12.43 1.79 0.75
CA LEU A 102 11.48 0.72 0.50
C LEU A 102 10.64 1.03 -0.74
N ILE A 103 10.08 2.23 -0.82
CA ILE A 103 9.26 2.65 -1.96
C ILE A 103 10.06 2.63 -3.26
N TYR A 104 11.30 3.12 -3.23
CA TYR A 104 12.18 3.08 -4.39
C TYR A 104 12.44 1.63 -4.83
N ALA A 105 12.76 0.75 -3.87
CA ALA A 105 13.01 -0.65 -4.16
C ALA A 105 11.79 -1.35 -4.77
N LEU A 106 10.60 -1.11 -4.22
CA LEU A 106 9.35 -1.66 -4.75
C LEU A 106 9.07 -1.15 -6.17
N SER A 107 9.30 0.15 -6.42
CA SER A 107 9.08 0.77 -7.72
C SER A 107 9.95 0.16 -8.83
N ASN A 108 11.11 -0.35 -8.50
CA ASN A 108 12.08 -0.87 -9.44
C ASN A 108 12.29 -2.39 -9.31
N ALA A 109 11.40 -3.07 -8.61
CA ALA A 109 11.56 -4.48 -8.29
C ALA A 109 11.35 -5.39 -9.51
N GLU A 110 12.23 -6.38 -9.66
CA GLU A 110 12.03 -7.51 -10.56
C GLU A 110 11.40 -8.67 -9.81
N ASN A 111 11.86 -8.93 -8.58
CA ASN A 111 11.33 -9.99 -7.71
C ASN A 111 11.09 -9.42 -6.32
N ALA A 112 9.88 -9.51 -5.83
CA ALA A 112 9.52 -8.97 -4.53
C ALA A 112 8.60 -9.91 -3.77
N LYS A 113 8.87 -10.06 -2.49
CA LYS A 113 8.05 -10.81 -1.53
C LYS A 113 7.88 -10.00 -0.28
N MET A 114 6.75 -10.18 0.38
CA MET A 114 6.51 -9.61 1.70
C MET A 114 6.19 -10.72 2.69
N LYS A 115 6.72 -10.55 3.91
CA LYS A 115 6.53 -11.47 5.01
C LYS A 115 5.84 -10.72 6.14
N PHE A 116 4.59 -11.09 6.37
CA PHE A 116 3.81 -10.53 7.48
C PHE A 116 4.22 -11.23 8.76
N ILE A 117 4.71 -10.47 9.73
CA ILE A 117 5.14 -11.00 11.03
C ILE A 117 4.07 -10.64 12.06
N GLY A 118 3.43 -11.65 12.61
CA GLY A 118 2.42 -11.50 13.65
C GLY A 118 2.95 -11.80 15.04
N SER A 119 2.02 -11.96 16.01
CA SER A 119 2.35 -12.25 17.40
C SER A 119 3.00 -13.61 17.61
N GLN A 120 2.59 -14.61 16.83
CA GLN A 120 3.08 -16.00 16.97
C GLN A 120 3.53 -16.59 15.65
N TYR A 121 2.92 -16.17 14.55
CA TYR A 121 3.11 -16.76 13.22
C TYR A 121 3.55 -15.72 12.22
N TYR A 122 3.95 -16.19 11.05
CA TYR A 122 4.24 -15.33 9.92
C TYR A 122 3.62 -15.95 8.65
N ASP A 123 3.46 -15.10 7.62
CA ASP A 123 2.98 -15.56 6.32
C ASP A 123 3.72 -14.80 5.22
N ILE A 124 4.12 -15.53 4.18
CA ILE A 124 4.87 -14.96 3.06
C ILE A 124 3.94 -14.88 1.85
N ARG A 125 3.91 -13.71 1.22
CA ARG A 125 3.14 -13.45 0.01
C ARG A 125 4.03 -12.87 -1.07
N ASN A 126 3.82 -13.32 -2.30
CA ASN A 126 4.50 -12.73 -3.45
C ASN A 126 3.90 -11.36 -3.77
N ILE A 127 4.75 -10.43 -4.20
CA ILE A 127 4.31 -9.16 -4.77
C ILE A 127 4.43 -9.33 -6.28
N THR A 128 3.33 -9.12 -7.00
CA THR A 128 3.30 -9.35 -8.44
C THR A 128 4.00 -8.23 -9.21
N GLN A 129 4.41 -8.53 -10.44
CA GLN A 129 4.96 -7.52 -11.35
C GLN A 129 3.96 -6.40 -11.61
N GLN A 130 2.68 -6.73 -11.71
CA GLN A 130 1.64 -5.70 -11.87
C GLN A 130 1.57 -4.77 -10.67
N GLN A 131 1.69 -5.32 -9.47
CA GLN A 131 1.70 -4.50 -8.25
C GLN A 131 2.90 -3.56 -8.19
N THR A 132 4.09 -4.05 -8.49
CA THR A 132 5.30 -3.20 -8.48
C THR A 132 5.27 -2.16 -9.59
N LEU A 133 4.77 -2.52 -10.76
CA LEU A 133 4.59 -1.58 -11.87
C LEU A 133 3.60 -0.47 -11.50
N ASP A 134 2.50 -0.82 -10.85
CA ASP A 134 1.50 0.15 -10.43
C ASP A 134 2.03 1.07 -9.32
N ILE A 135 2.85 0.54 -8.41
CA ILE A 135 3.55 1.35 -7.41
C ILE A 135 4.44 2.38 -8.13
N LYS A 136 5.22 1.94 -9.11
CA LYS A 136 6.08 2.83 -9.90
C LYS A 136 5.29 3.93 -10.59
N ARG A 137 4.16 3.58 -11.20
CA ARG A 137 3.29 4.54 -11.90
C ARG A 137 2.74 5.61 -10.98
N VAL A 138 2.32 5.23 -9.79
CA VAL A 138 1.82 6.19 -8.79
C VAL A 138 2.94 7.13 -8.35
N VAL A 139 4.13 6.61 -8.07
CA VAL A 139 5.29 7.43 -7.70
C VAL A 139 5.62 8.42 -8.81
N GLU A 140 5.66 7.96 -10.06
CA GLU A 140 5.97 8.80 -11.21
C GLU A 140 4.93 9.92 -11.38
N LEU A 141 3.64 9.60 -11.22
CA LEU A 141 2.58 10.60 -11.31
C LEU A 141 2.68 11.61 -10.16
N TYR A 142 2.89 11.13 -8.95
CA TYR A 142 3.04 11.99 -7.77
C TYR A 142 4.18 12.99 -7.96
N ASN A 143 5.34 12.51 -8.40
CA ASN A 143 6.50 13.37 -8.68
C ASN A 143 6.23 14.35 -9.83
N ALA A 144 5.58 13.89 -10.90
CA ALA A 144 5.23 14.72 -12.04
C ALA A 144 4.27 15.86 -11.67
N MET A 145 3.42 15.65 -10.67
CA MET A 145 2.51 16.66 -10.13
C MET A 145 3.17 17.57 -9.09
N GLY A 146 4.45 17.40 -8.84
CA GLY A 146 5.23 18.24 -7.91
C GLY A 146 5.33 17.70 -6.49
N GLY A 147 4.89 16.46 -6.25
CA GLY A 147 4.96 15.84 -4.93
C GLY A 147 6.37 15.36 -4.57
N THR A 148 6.65 15.36 -3.28
CA THR A 148 7.88 14.79 -2.70
C THR A 148 7.53 14.00 -1.45
N TYR A 149 8.35 12.98 -1.14
CA TYR A 149 8.15 12.16 0.04
C TYR A 149 9.47 11.74 0.67
#